data_c92887ca0493d38fe327d370b5ac1d21
#
_entry.id   c92887ca0493d38fe327d370b5ac1d21
#
_cell.length_a   1.000
_cell.length_b   1.000
_cell.length_c   1.000
_cell.angle_alpha   90.00
_cell.angle_beta   90.00
_cell.angle_gamma   90.00
#
_symmetry.space_group_name_H-M   'P 1'
#
loop_
_entity.id
_entity.type
_entity.pdbx_description
1 polymer ?
#
loop_
_entity_poly.entity_id
_entity_poly.type
_entity_poly.pdbx_seq_one_letter_code
_entity_poly.pdbx_strand_id
1 'polypeptide(L)'
;KPVFAFAVNRLRERRAYVADMGSSVSETLNNYISEHWSNILWIKSTDDGRGDIDSNPLDMLALPEVTPRGKFVARYETDVKKVYLLPKPLKTWCIDQQINYEQFVRDLTDKMKAKKMQMRLSKGTHMNLPSARVICVDFSISGVPDGSEGIED
;
A
#
# COMPACT_ATOMS: atom_id res chain seq x y z
N LYS A 1 47.04 -10.58 -10.30
CA LYS A 1 46.36 -11.71 -9.67
C LYS A 1 44.87 -11.67 -10.02
N PRO A 2 44.41 -12.45 -11.01
CA PRO A 2 43.10 -12.31 -11.61
C PRO A 2 41.93 -12.70 -10.65
N VAL A 3 42.20 -13.49 -9.62
CA VAL A 3 41.15 -13.98 -8.67
C VAL A 3 40.60 -12.85 -7.78
N PHE A 4 41.44 -11.88 -7.43
CA PHE A 4 41.00 -10.76 -6.56
C PHE A 4 40.11 -9.76 -7.31
N ALA A 5 40.43 -9.46 -8.56
CA ALA A 5 39.62 -8.58 -9.41
C ALA A 5 38.24 -9.20 -9.70
N PHE A 6 38.17 -10.51 -9.88
CA PHE A 6 36.91 -11.24 -10.10
C PHE A 6 36.01 -11.20 -8.87
N ALA A 7 36.54 -11.40 -7.65
CA ALA A 7 35.82 -11.32 -6.41
C ALA A 7 35.26 -9.91 -6.14
N VAL A 8 36.04 -8.87 -6.42
CA VAL A 8 35.64 -7.47 -6.29
C VAL A 8 34.53 -7.10 -7.29
N ASN A 9 34.60 -7.57 -8.51
CA ASN A 9 33.56 -7.35 -9.51
C ASN A 9 32.24 -8.03 -9.11
N ARG A 10 32.30 -9.28 -8.65
CA ARG A 10 31.10 -9.97 -8.13
C ARG A 10 30.46 -9.29 -6.92
N LEU A 11 31.28 -8.71 -6.04
CA LEU A 11 30.78 -7.92 -4.91
C LEU A 11 30.11 -6.62 -5.37
N ARG A 12 30.65 -5.95 -6.39
CA ARG A 12 30.04 -4.75 -7.01
C ARG A 12 28.74 -5.09 -7.71
N GLU A 13 28.70 -6.16 -8.48
CA GLU A 13 27.48 -6.66 -9.14
C GLU A 13 26.39 -7.02 -8.12
N ARG A 14 26.75 -7.69 -7.02
CA ARG A 14 25.79 -7.97 -5.93
C ARG A 14 25.32 -6.70 -5.23
N ARG A 15 26.18 -5.71 -5.02
CA ARG A 15 25.78 -4.42 -4.44
C ARG A 15 24.88 -3.63 -5.38
N ALA A 16 25.15 -3.60 -6.67
CA ALA A 16 24.31 -2.99 -7.68
C ALA A 16 22.94 -3.72 -7.77
N TYR A 17 22.94 -5.05 -7.73
CA TYR A 17 21.75 -5.86 -7.71
C TYR A 17 20.88 -5.63 -6.45
N VAL A 18 21.49 -5.50 -5.27
CA VAL A 18 20.79 -5.19 -4.01
C VAL A 18 20.26 -3.75 -4.00
N ALA A 19 20.96 -2.80 -4.61
CA ALA A 19 20.50 -1.43 -4.77
C ALA A 19 19.33 -1.35 -5.77
N ASP A 20 19.37 -2.13 -6.85
CA ASP A 20 18.32 -2.25 -7.85
C ASP A 20 17.06 -2.95 -7.27
N MET A 21 17.22 -3.90 -6.36
CA MET A 21 16.12 -4.49 -5.60
C MET A 21 15.38 -3.48 -4.72
N GLY A 22 15.95 -2.32 -4.43
CA GLY A 22 15.33 -1.24 -3.66
C GLY A 22 14.25 -0.49 -4.45
N SER A 23 14.47 -0.26 -5.73
CA SER A 23 13.46 0.26 -6.66
C SER A 23 12.41 -0.81 -6.99
N SER A 24 12.78 -2.07 -6.96
CA SER A 24 11.94 -3.22 -7.26
C SER A 24 10.77 -3.42 -6.28
N VAL A 25 10.93 -3.11 -5.00
CA VAL A 25 9.85 -3.31 -4.01
C VAL A 25 8.69 -2.34 -4.23
N SER A 26 8.99 -1.08 -4.46
CA SER A 26 8.01 -0.04 -4.78
C SER A 26 7.29 -0.34 -6.10
N GLU A 27 8.05 -0.76 -7.11
CA GLU A 27 7.53 -1.16 -8.42
C GLU A 27 6.63 -2.40 -8.32
N THR A 28 7.04 -3.40 -7.55
CA THR A 28 6.25 -4.61 -7.30
C THR A 28 4.94 -4.28 -6.60
N LEU A 29 4.97 -3.38 -5.60
CA LEU A 29 3.76 -2.90 -4.93
C LEU A 29 2.84 -2.11 -5.88
N ASN A 30 3.41 -1.28 -6.74
CA ASN A 30 2.67 -0.56 -7.77
C ASN A 30 1.96 -1.52 -8.75
N ASN A 31 2.63 -2.57 -9.18
CA ASN A 31 2.05 -3.57 -10.05
C ASN A 31 0.87 -4.28 -9.37
N TYR A 32 1.03 -4.68 -8.11
CA TYR A 32 -0.06 -5.26 -7.33
C TYR A 32 -1.28 -4.34 -7.24
N ILE A 33 -1.07 -3.08 -6.93
CA ILE A 33 -2.12 -2.08 -6.80
C ILE A 33 -2.81 -1.85 -8.16
N SER A 34 -2.03 -1.76 -9.24
CA SER A 34 -2.55 -1.54 -10.59
C SER A 34 -3.42 -2.70 -11.07
N GLU A 35 -3.00 -3.94 -10.82
CA GLU A 35 -3.78 -5.13 -11.19
C GLU A 35 -5.09 -5.26 -10.38
N HIS A 36 -5.07 -4.82 -9.13
CA HIS A 36 -6.21 -4.94 -8.21
C HIS A 36 -6.97 -3.62 -8.01
N TRP A 37 -6.78 -2.64 -8.87
CA TRP A 37 -7.34 -1.30 -8.74
C TRP A 37 -8.84 -1.28 -8.42
N SER A 38 -9.62 -2.09 -9.11
CA SER A 38 -11.08 -2.19 -8.91
C SER A 38 -11.49 -2.92 -7.63
N ASN A 39 -10.57 -3.60 -6.95
CA ASN A 39 -10.78 -4.35 -5.72
C ASN A 39 -10.22 -3.62 -4.48
N ILE A 40 -9.71 -2.42 -4.67
CA ILE A 40 -9.19 -1.56 -3.60
C ILE A 40 -10.27 -0.56 -3.20
N LEU A 41 -10.46 -0.38 -1.90
CA LEU A 41 -11.29 0.69 -1.37
C LEU A 41 -10.48 1.99 -1.35
N TRP A 42 -10.94 2.99 -2.10
CA TRP A 42 -10.37 4.34 -2.12
C TRP A 42 -11.22 5.24 -1.25
N ILE A 43 -10.66 5.75 -0.18
CA ILE A 43 -11.40 6.52 0.82
C ILE A 43 -10.45 7.52 1.51
N LYS A 44 -11.02 8.60 2.05
CA LYS A 44 -10.27 9.48 2.95
C LYS A 44 -10.15 8.88 4.34
N SER A 45 -9.10 9.22 5.07
CA SER A 45 -8.93 8.81 6.47
C SER A 45 -10.10 9.32 7.32
N THR A 46 -10.55 8.50 8.24
CA THR A 46 -11.61 8.85 9.20
C THR A 46 -11.05 9.38 10.53
N ASP A 47 -9.74 9.56 10.63
CA ASP A 47 -9.12 10.00 11.88
C ASP A 47 -9.33 11.50 12.18
N ASP A 48 -9.72 12.30 11.20
CA ASP A 48 -10.09 13.71 11.37
C ASP A 48 -11.49 13.92 11.99
N GLY A 49 -12.20 12.83 12.30
CA GLY A 49 -13.56 12.84 12.87
C GLY A 49 -13.67 13.31 14.33
N ARG A 50 -12.73 14.08 14.86
CA ARG A 50 -12.90 14.91 16.06
C ARG A 50 -13.24 16.37 15.71
N GLY A 51 -13.83 16.58 14.55
CA GLY A 51 -14.45 17.83 14.20
C GLY A 51 -15.79 18.02 14.91
N ASP A 52 -16.03 19.21 15.34
CA ASP A 52 -17.18 19.81 15.99
C ASP A 52 -18.45 18.96 16.13
N ILE A 53 -18.94 18.94 17.37
CA ILE A 53 -20.18 18.28 17.83
C ILE A 53 -21.43 18.71 17.05
N ASP A 54 -21.32 19.73 16.21
CA ASP A 54 -22.40 20.25 15.35
C ASP A 54 -22.48 19.64 13.95
N SER A 55 -21.57 18.70 13.62
CA SER A 55 -21.57 18.05 12.30
C SER A 55 -22.68 17.00 12.23
N ASN A 56 -23.46 17.08 11.18
CA ASN A 56 -24.49 16.12 10.85
C ASN A 56 -23.89 14.69 10.85
N PRO A 57 -24.48 13.68 11.53
CA PRO A 57 -23.95 12.32 11.55
C PRO A 57 -23.68 11.70 10.18
N LEU A 58 -24.28 12.23 9.13
CA LEU A 58 -24.06 11.81 7.74
C LEU A 58 -22.73 12.36 7.16
N ASP A 59 -22.24 13.48 7.68
CA ASP A 59 -20.95 14.06 7.25
C ASP A 59 -19.75 13.34 7.88
N MET A 60 -19.97 12.56 8.92
CA MET A 60 -18.93 11.73 9.57
C MET A 60 -18.64 10.44 8.81
N LEU A 61 -19.45 10.07 7.82
CA LEU A 61 -19.18 8.94 6.95
C LEU A 61 -18.34 9.42 5.76
N ALA A 62 -17.07 9.10 5.78
CA ALA A 62 -16.26 9.27 4.59
C ALA A 62 -16.86 8.45 3.45
N LEU A 63 -17.39 9.13 2.45
CA LEU A 63 -17.88 8.45 1.26
C LEU A 63 -16.68 7.87 0.51
N PRO A 64 -16.70 6.58 0.15
CA PRO A 64 -15.63 6.02 -0.65
C PRO A 64 -15.60 6.67 -2.01
N GLU A 65 -14.43 7.11 -2.44
CA GLU A 65 -14.20 7.63 -3.79
C GLU A 65 -14.42 6.53 -4.83
N VAL A 66 -13.97 5.31 -4.50
CA VAL A 66 -14.20 4.11 -5.30
C VAL A 66 -14.54 2.95 -4.37
N THR A 67 -15.70 2.33 -4.64
CA THR A 67 -16.12 1.13 -3.94
C THR A 67 -15.67 -0.12 -4.71
N PRO A 68 -15.03 -1.09 -4.06
CA PRO A 68 -14.62 -2.32 -4.72
C PRO A 68 -15.79 -3.08 -5.35
N ARG A 69 -15.59 -3.56 -6.58
CA ARG A 69 -16.59 -4.34 -7.32
C ARG A 69 -16.55 -5.84 -7.04
N GLY A 70 -15.59 -6.30 -6.25
CA GLY A 70 -15.38 -7.71 -5.94
C GLY A 70 -14.82 -7.91 -4.55
N LYS A 71 -13.93 -8.89 -4.40
CA LYS A 71 -13.25 -9.12 -3.13
C LYS A 71 -12.36 -7.94 -2.78
N PHE A 72 -12.48 -7.46 -1.55
CA PHE A 72 -11.52 -6.54 -0.99
C PHE A 72 -10.13 -7.15 -0.92
N VAL A 73 -9.14 -6.46 -1.48
CA VAL A 73 -7.73 -6.85 -1.37
C VAL A 73 -6.92 -5.84 -0.58
N ALA A 74 -7.34 -4.58 -0.57
CA ALA A 74 -6.66 -3.48 0.11
C ALA A 74 -7.59 -2.30 0.36
N ARG A 75 -7.13 -1.39 1.21
CA ARG A 75 -7.71 -0.05 1.40
C ARG A 75 -6.61 0.97 1.14
N TYR A 76 -6.92 2.02 0.42
CA TYR A 76 -6.03 3.17 0.22
C TYR A 76 -6.68 4.43 0.77
N GLU A 77 -5.99 5.09 1.67
CA GLU A 77 -6.40 6.38 2.22
C GLU A 77 -5.70 7.50 1.46
N THR A 78 -6.46 8.24 0.66
CA THR A 78 -5.95 9.20 -0.32
C THR A 78 -5.35 10.46 0.32
N ASP A 79 -5.87 10.87 1.47
CA ASP A 79 -5.42 12.05 2.22
C ASP A 79 -4.09 11.82 2.95
N VAL A 80 -3.91 10.67 3.58
CA VAL A 80 -2.70 10.31 4.33
C VAL A 80 -1.72 9.45 3.54
N LYS A 81 -2.08 9.06 2.30
CA LYS A 81 -1.27 8.24 1.38
C LYS A 81 -0.79 6.93 2.03
N LYS A 82 -1.72 6.22 2.65
CA LYS A 82 -1.49 4.92 3.29
C LYS A 82 -2.23 3.80 2.59
N VAL A 83 -1.52 2.72 2.36
CA VAL A 83 -2.08 1.47 1.81
C VAL A 83 -2.16 0.45 2.93
N TYR A 84 -3.32 -0.18 3.07
CA TYR A 84 -3.56 -1.30 3.99
C TYR A 84 -3.82 -2.55 3.16
N LEU A 85 -2.88 -3.46 3.16
CA LEU A 85 -2.89 -4.67 2.34
C LEU A 85 -3.38 -5.87 3.14
N LEU A 86 -4.30 -6.64 2.57
CA LEU A 86 -4.67 -7.95 3.13
C LEU A 86 -3.59 -8.98 2.80
N PRO A 87 -3.03 -9.70 3.80
CA PRO A 87 -1.96 -10.65 3.56
C PRO A 87 -2.33 -11.81 2.64
N LYS A 88 -3.56 -12.32 2.75
CA LYS A 88 -3.99 -13.50 1.99
C LYS A 88 -4.05 -13.26 0.47
N PRO A 89 -4.73 -12.21 -0.03
CA PRO A 89 -4.70 -11.88 -1.45
C PRO A 89 -3.29 -11.53 -1.96
N LEU A 90 -2.51 -10.82 -1.15
CA LEU A 90 -1.14 -10.46 -1.49
C LEU A 90 -0.26 -11.71 -1.63
N LYS A 91 -0.39 -12.67 -0.72
CA LYS A 91 0.35 -13.93 -0.78
C LYS A 91 0.00 -14.73 -2.04
N THR A 92 -1.28 -14.84 -2.37
CA THR A 92 -1.75 -15.53 -3.58
C THR A 92 -1.16 -14.88 -4.84
N TRP A 93 -1.22 -13.56 -4.92
CA TRP A 93 -0.64 -12.82 -6.05
C TRP A 93 0.88 -13.01 -6.15
N CYS A 94 1.61 -12.95 -5.03
CA CYS A 94 3.05 -13.20 -5.02
C CYS A 94 3.39 -14.60 -5.57
N ILE A 95 2.61 -15.62 -5.20
CA ILE A 95 2.79 -16.99 -5.72
C ILE A 95 2.59 -17.00 -7.23
N ASP A 96 1.52 -16.38 -7.74
CA ASP A 96 1.21 -16.32 -9.16
C ASP A 96 2.30 -15.59 -9.96
N GLN A 97 2.92 -14.58 -9.36
CA GLN A 97 4.03 -13.82 -9.95
C GLN A 97 5.42 -14.44 -9.69
N GLN A 98 5.49 -15.60 -9.06
CA GLN A 98 6.75 -16.25 -8.66
C GLN A 98 7.63 -15.39 -7.74
N ILE A 99 7.00 -14.56 -6.92
CA ILE A 99 7.66 -13.70 -5.93
C ILE A 99 7.62 -14.39 -4.56
N ASN A 100 8.75 -14.41 -3.85
CA ASN A 100 8.78 -14.88 -2.48
C ASN A 100 8.04 -13.90 -1.56
N TYR A 101 6.85 -14.29 -1.10
CA TYR A 101 5.99 -13.46 -0.25
C TYR A 101 6.68 -13.00 1.05
N GLU A 102 7.37 -13.90 1.74
CA GLU A 102 8.02 -13.56 3.01
C GLU A 102 9.16 -12.57 2.83
N GLN A 103 9.93 -12.75 1.76
CA GLN A 103 11.00 -11.81 1.41
C GLN A 103 10.40 -10.45 1.01
N PHE A 104 9.35 -10.44 0.22
CA PHE A 104 8.65 -9.21 -0.17
C PHE A 104 8.11 -8.44 1.04
N VAL A 105 7.49 -9.12 2.01
CA VAL A 105 7.01 -8.49 3.25
C VAL A 105 8.14 -7.95 4.11
N ARG A 106 9.28 -8.66 4.18
CA ARG A 106 10.48 -8.15 4.86
C ARG A 106 11.01 -6.90 4.19
N ASP A 107 11.11 -6.91 2.87
CA ASP A 107 11.57 -5.76 2.09
C ASP A 107 10.63 -4.56 2.23
N LEU A 108 9.31 -4.77 2.26
CA LEU A 108 8.34 -3.73 2.58
C LEU A 108 8.58 -3.14 3.98
N THR A 109 8.88 -3.98 4.97
CA THR A 109 9.14 -3.53 6.33
C THR A 109 10.45 -2.75 6.43
N ASP A 110 11.52 -3.27 5.82
CA ASP A 110 12.87 -2.70 5.93
C ASP A 110 13.03 -1.41 5.10
N LYS A 111 12.46 -1.37 3.90
CA LYS A 111 12.65 -0.27 2.94
C LYS A 111 11.52 0.76 2.97
N MET A 112 10.29 0.33 3.20
CA MET A 112 9.11 1.18 3.18
C MET A 112 8.47 1.33 4.56
N LYS A 113 9.12 0.85 5.62
CA LYS A 113 8.68 0.93 7.02
C LYS A 113 7.25 0.39 7.24
N ALA A 114 6.90 -0.66 6.51
CA ALA A 114 5.60 -1.31 6.64
C ALA A 114 5.38 -1.83 8.06
N LYS A 115 4.16 -1.70 8.55
CA LYS A 115 3.75 -2.14 9.89
C LYS A 115 2.61 -3.15 9.78
N LYS A 116 2.68 -4.21 10.56
CA LYS A 116 1.56 -5.15 10.72
C LYS A 116 0.63 -4.62 11.81
N MET A 117 -0.63 -4.51 11.49
CA MET A 117 -1.65 -4.04 12.42
C MET A 117 -2.98 -4.75 12.21
N GLN A 118 -3.90 -4.60 13.15
CA GLN A 118 -5.25 -5.12 13.01
C GLN A 118 -6.20 -3.97 12.72
N MET A 119 -6.99 -4.10 11.67
CA MET A 119 -7.88 -3.05 11.21
C MET A 119 -9.12 -3.63 10.54
N ARG A 120 -10.23 -2.90 10.63
CA ARG A 120 -11.41 -3.13 9.81
C ARG A 120 -11.28 -2.31 8.53
N LEU A 121 -11.09 -2.96 7.38
CA LEU A 121 -10.89 -2.26 6.09
C LEU A 121 -12.10 -1.41 5.69
N SER A 122 -13.30 -1.82 6.08
CA SER A 122 -14.54 -1.08 5.81
C SER A 122 -14.81 0.08 6.78
N LYS A 123 -13.89 0.41 7.69
CA LYS A 123 -14.05 1.53 8.63
C LYS A 123 -14.39 2.83 7.88
N GLY A 124 -15.44 3.52 8.29
CA GLY A 124 -15.90 4.75 7.64
C GLY A 124 -16.83 4.53 6.43
N THR A 125 -17.20 3.30 6.12
CA THR A 125 -18.18 2.96 5.09
C THR A 125 -19.42 2.29 5.69
N HIS A 126 -20.48 2.17 4.89
CA HIS A 126 -21.68 1.42 5.28
C HIS A 126 -21.49 -0.11 5.30
N MET A 127 -20.38 -0.59 4.81
CA MET A 127 -20.05 -2.01 4.77
C MET A 127 -19.54 -2.49 6.13
N ASN A 128 -19.93 -3.70 6.51
CA ASN A 128 -19.52 -4.28 7.78
C ASN A 128 -18.63 -5.51 7.55
N LEU A 129 -17.34 -5.27 7.33
CA LEU A 129 -16.35 -6.32 7.26
C LEU A 129 -15.73 -6.60 8.63
N PRO A 130 -15.35 -7.84 8.91
CA PRO A 130 -14.64 -8.16 10.15
C PRO A 130 -13.26 -7.48 10.19
N SER A 131 -12.77 -7.30 11.41
CA SER A 131 -11.39 -6.86 11.62
C SER A 131 -10.40 -7.93 11.13
N ALA A 132 -9.38 -7.52 10.42
CA ALA A 132 -8.36 -8.39 9.86
C ALA A 132 -6.96 -7.86 10.13
N ARG A 133 -5.98 -8.75 10.12
CA ARG A 133 -4.57 -8.34 10.11
C ARG A 133 -4.25 -7.77 8.74
N VAL A 134 -3.59 -6.61 8.73
CA VAL A 134 -3.21 -5.90 7.51
C VAL A 134 -1.76 -5.46 7.59
N ILE A 135 -1.17 -5.22 6.44
CA ILE A 135 0.15 -4.61 6.29
C ILE A 135 -0.08 -3.16 5.87
N CYS A 136 0.25 -2.23 6.75
CA CYS A 136 0.16 -0.79 6.48
C CYS A 136 1.48 -0.29 5.91
N VAL A 137 1.42 0.37 4.76
CA VAL A 137 2.58 0.94 4.07
C VAL A 137 2.30 2.40 3.75
N ASP A 138 3.23 3.28 4.08
CA ASP A 138 3.21 4.67 3.62
C ASP A 138 3.63 4.68 2.14
N PHE A 139 2.69 4.91 1.24
CA PHE A 139 2.92 4.79 -0.18
C PHE A 139 2.09 5.78 -0.99
N SER A 140 2.77 6.64 -1.73
CA SER A 140 2.15 7.55 -2.68
C SER A 140 2.03 6.86 -4.03
N ILE A 141 0.80 6.60 -4.47
CA ILE A 141 0.54 5.99 -5.77
C ILE A 141 0.76 7.05 -6.86
N SER A 142 1.65 6.76 -7.79
CA SER A 142 1.88 7.61 -8.95
C SER A 142 0.63 7.64 -9.84
N GLY A 143 0.09 8.85 -10.10
CA GLY A 143 -1.09 9.04 -10.96
C GLY A 143 -2.42 9.30 -10.23
N VAL A 144 -2.45 9.30 -8.90
CA VAL A 144 -3.59 9.86 -8.17
C VAL A 144 -3.41 11.38 -8.12
N PRO A 145 -4.34 12.17 -8.66
CA PRO A 145 -4.27 13.63 -8.55
C PRO A 145 -4.25 14.03 -7.08
N ASP A 146 -3.25 14.78 -6.70
CA ASP A 146 -3.20 15.42 -5.39
C ASP A 146 -4.40 16.37 -5.32
N GLY A 147 -5.36 16.10 -4.45
CA GLY A 147 -6.55 16.93 -4.24
C GLY A 147 -6.25 18.29 -3.61
N SER A 148 -5.01 18.77 -3.71
CA SER A 148 -4.51 20.02 -3.15
C SER A 148 -4.15 21.07 -4.21
N GLU A 149 -4.66 20.97 -5.45
CA GLU A 149 -4.65 22.15 -6.30
C GLU A 149 -5.70 23.13 -5.78
N GLY A 150 -5.23 23.95 -4.84
CA GLY A 150 -5.94 25.15 -4.42
C GLY A 150 -6.23 25.99 -5.66
N ILE A 151 -7.48 26.34 -5.81
CA ILE A 151 -7.94 27.39 -6.70
C ILE A 151 -7.23 28.66 -6.25
N GLU A 152 -6.17 29.05 -6.94
CA GLU A 152 -5.70 30.43 -6.91
C GLU A 152 -6.58 31.22 -7.88
N ASP A 153 -7.45 32.03 -7.29
CA ASP A 153 -8.09 33.12 -7.99
C ASP A 153 -7.09 34.26 -8.26
#